data_7940d6938e994d730603daafbeff872a
#
_entry.id   7940d6938e994d730603daafbeff872a
#
_cell.length_a   1.000
_cell.length_b   1.000
_cell.length_c   1.000
_cell.angle_alpha   90.00
_cell.angle_beta   90.00
_cell.angle_gamma   90.00
#
_symmetry.space_group_name_H-M   'P 1'
#
loop_
_entity.id
_entity.type
_entity.pdbx_description
1 polymer ?
#
loop_
_entity_poly.entity_id
_entity_poly.type
_entity_poly.pdbx_seq_one_letter_code
_entity_poly.pdbx_strand_id
1 'polypeptide(L)'
;MDPSTTKSFIASTTRRNLVYEVRFTSTSDEGDNRFSWLVSWLQQIYARRANDPARSQEVSEETSDNTKRPDAVSGIIYVPYRLDCDVLSSKLRENKIGAAAYHAGLSTTERTECQDRWIASAPGYDIIVATTAFGMGIDKQDVRFVVHWSLPKSFEGYYQEAGRAGRDGWFARCLLFYSREDRDRVGRRISKDIGNSNGHAIGKGGQAAKDKEIQMKSRAESFQALAKYCEQTDRCRHMAIGEFFGEKEVKACDRACDFCMEGEGLKKRKRDGLASEEWVSTQMERSDFYGDEYD
;
A
#
# COMPACT_ATOMS: atom_id res chain seq x y z
N MET A 1 1.51 2.35 36.05
CA MET A 1 0.09 1.95 35.96
C MET A 1 -0.05 0.59 36.63
N ASP A 2 -0.99 0.43 37.52
CA ASP A 2 -1.24 -0.85 38.19
C ASP A 2 -1.99 -1.79 37.21
N PRO A 3 -1.43 -2.96 36.87
CA PRO A 3 -2.06 -3.91 35.93
C PRO A 3 -3.42 -4.42 36.42
N SER A 4 -3.68 -4.42 37.75
CA SER A 4 -4.91 -4.93 38.35
C SER A 4 -6.12 -4.00 38.15
N THR A 5 -5.88 -2.72 37.81
CA THR A 5 -6.94 -1.70 37.62
C THR A 5 -7.15 -1.31 36.17
N THR A 6 -6.30 -1.82 35.26
CA THR A 6 -6.35 -1.47 33.83
C THR A 6 -7.37 -2.37 33.12
N LYS A 7 -8.45 -1.78 32.59
CA LYS A 7 -9.37 -2.49 31.69
C LYS A 7 -8.83 -2.41 30.26
N SER A 8 -8.56 -3.56 29.65
CA SER A 8 -8.14 -3.67 28.26
C SER A 8 -9.34 -3.97 27.38
N PHE A 9 -9.58 -3.14 26.37
CA PHE A 9 -10.57 -3.36 25.31
C PHE A 9 -9.81 -3.66 24.03
N ILE A 10 -9.89 -4.91 23.54
CA ILE A 10 -9.25 -5.34 22.32
C ILE A 10 -10.35 -5.54 21.27
N ALA A 11 -10.36 -4.71 20.23
CA ALA A 11 -11.20 -4.90 19.06
C ALA A 11 -10.44 -5.74 18.03
N SER A 12 -11.17 -6.53 17.21
CA SER A 12 -10.54 -7.26 16.11
C SER A 12 -9.90 -6.30 15.10
N THR A 13 -8.69 -6.62 14.67
CA THR A 13 -7.99 -5.93 13.60
C THR A 13 -8.52 -6.34 12.21
N THR A 14 -9.34 -7.39 12.16
CA THR A 14 -9.80 -7.97 10.90
C THR A 14 -11.03 -7.24 10.37
N ARG A 15 -10.87 -6.56 9.22
CA ARG A 15 -11.97 -5.94 8.48
C ARG A 15 -12.36 -6.83 7.31
N ARG A 16 -13.48 -7.56 7.43
CA ARG A 16 -13.94 -8.57 6.46
C ARG A 16 -14.33 -8.00 5.08
N ASN A 17 -14.62 -6.71 5.01
CA ASN A 17 -14.95 -6.03 3.77
C ASN A 17 -13.71 -5.60 2.96
N LEU A 18 -12.49 -5.76 3.49
CA LEU A 18 -11.26 -5.46 2.77
C LEU A 18 -10.72 -6.71 2.09
N VAL A 19 -10.47 -6.60 0.80
CA VAL A 19 -9.86 -7.66 -0.02
C VAL A 19 -8.38 -7.36 -0.17
N TYR A 20 -7.52 -8.16 0.46
CA TYR A 20 -6.07 -8.00 0.40
C TYR A 20 -5.46 -8.82 -0.73
N GLU A 21 -4.64 -8.16 -1.54
CA GLU A 21 -3.92 -8.78 -2.65
C GLU A 21 -2.48 -8.28 -2.71
N VAL A 22 -1.51 -9.20 -2.84
CA VAL A 22 -0.11 -8.90 -3.14
C VAL A 22 0.15 -9.22 -4.60
N ARG A 23 0.63 -8.24 -5.34
CA ARG A 23 0.97 -8.34 -6.76
C ARG A 23 2.49 -8.41 -6.92
N PHE A 24 2.98 -9.54 -7.39
CA PHE A 24 4.40 -9.73 -7.64
C PHE A 24 4.76 -9.13 -9.00
N THR A 25 5.76 -8.25 -9.02
CA THR A 25 6.23 -7.57 -10.24
C THR A 25 7.73 -7.43 -10.15
N SER A 26 8.43 -7.59 -11.27
CA SER A 26 9.83 -7.21 -11.38
C SER A 26 9.94 -5.73 -11.73
N THR A 27 10.99 -5.07 -11.23
CA THR A 27 11.34 -3.70 -11.63
C THR A 27 12.26 -3.67 -12.86
N SER A 28 12.86 -4.82 -13.21
CA SER A 28 13.73 -4.99 -14.36
C SER A 28 13.00 -5.19 -15.68
N ASP A 29 11.68 -5.43 -15.66
CA ASP A 29 10.90 -5.51 -16.88
C ASP A 29 10.90 -4.14 -17.59
N GLU A 30 11.66 -4.03 -18.66
CA GLU A 30 11.70 -2.92 -19.60
C GLU A 30 10.32 -2.73 -20.23
N GLY A 31 9.47 -2.00 -19.60
CA GLY A 31 8.13 -1.72 -20.08
C GLY A 31 7.16 -1.94 -18.95
N ASP A 32 6.76 -0.93 -18.45
CA ASP A 32 5.64 -0.50 -17.62
C ASP A 32 4.51 -1.54 -17.39
N ASN A 33 4.89 -2.82 -17.21
CA ASN A 33 3.96 -3.92 -16.95
C ASN A 33 3.10 -3.65 -15.72
N ARG A 34 3.69 -3.04 -14.69
CA ARG A 34 2.97 -2.62 -13.47
C ARG A 34 1.93 -1.54 -13.79
N PHE A 35 2.32 -0.53 -14.58
CA PHE A 35 1.43 0.58 -14.95
C PHE A 35 0.33 0.13 -15.91
N SER A 36 0.68 -0.61 -16.96
CA SER A 36 -0.30 -1.14 -17.93
C SER A 36 -1.33 -2.04 -17.25
N TRP A 37 -0.87 -2.89 -16.31
CA TRP A 37 -1.76 -3.70 -15.52
C TRP A 37 -2.68 -2.83 -14.63
N LEU A 38 -2.12 -1.82 -13.95
CA LEU A 38 -2.91 -0.92 -13.10
C LEU A 38 -3.99 -0.20 -13.91
N VAL A 39 -3.65 0.35 -15.06
CA VAL A 39 -4.60 1.02 -15.96
C VAL A 39 -5.72 0.06 -16.37
N SER A 40 -5.38 -1.14 -16.85
CA SER A 40 -6.38 -2.14 -17.25
C SER A 40 -7.29 -2.54 -16.08
N TRP A 41 -6.72 -2.70 -14.90
CA TRP A 41 -7.47 -3.04 -13.68
C TRP A 41 -8.40 -1.89 -13.26
N LEU A 42 -7.96 -0.63 -13.31
CA LEU A 42 -8.79 0.54 -13.02
C LEU A 42 -9.93 0.67 -14.03
N GLN A 43 -9.66 0.52 -15.32
CA GLN A 43 -10.68 0.54 -16.37
C GLN A 43 -11.76 -0.52 -16.14
N GLN A 44 -11.39 -1.73 -15.70
CA GLN A 44 -12.36 -2.76 -15.34
C GLN A 44 -13.21 -2.37 -14.12
N ILE A 45 -12.63 -1.70 -13.12
CA ILE A 45 -13.38 -1.20 -11.95
C ILE A 45 -14.40 -0.16 -12.40
N TYR A 46 -13.99 0.82 -13.21
CA TYR A 46 -14.89 1.85 -13.74
C TYR A 46 -16.02 1.24 -14.59
N ALA A 47 -15.67 0.32 -15.49
CA ALA A 47 -16.67 -0.36 -16.33
C ALA A 47 -17.71 -1.15 -15.51
N ARG A 48 -17.26 -1.86 -14.47
CA ARG A 48 -18.19 -2.56 -13.55
C ARG A 48 -19.10 -1.61 -12.81
N ARG A 49 -18.54 -0.47 -12.39
CA ARG A 49 -19.28 0.56 -11.66
C ARG A 49 -20.35 1.22 -12.52
N ALA A 50 -19.99 1.57 -13.76
CA ALA A 50 -20.93 2.17 -14.71
C ALA A 50 -22.10 1.24 -15.09
N ASN A 51 -21.88 -0.08 -15.02
CA ASN A 51 -22.87 -1.10 -15.35
C ASN A 51 -23.62 -1.67 -14.12
N ASP A 52 -23.49 -1.07 -12.93
CA ASP A 52 -24.17 -1.54 -11.71
C ASP A 52 -25.59 -0.98 -11.62
N PRO A 53 -26.63 -1.83 -11.82
CA PRO A 53 -28.02 -1.37 -11.83
C PRO A 53 -28.51 -0.81 -10.50
N ALA A 54 -27.98 -1.31 -9.38
CA ALA A 54 -28.40 -0.88 -8.05
C ALA A 54 -28.05 0.59 -7.80
N ARG A 55 -26.95 1.08 -8.35
CA ARG A 55 -26.52 2.48 -8.20
C ARG A 55 -27.20 3.45 -9.16
N SER A 56 -27.63 2.99 -10.29
CA SER A 56 -28.44 3.83 -11.20
C SER A 56 -29.77 4.22 -10.55
N GLN A 57 -30.27 3.42 -9.62
CA GLN A 57 -31.48 3.71 -8.82
C GLN A 57 -31.19 4.65 -7.64
N GLU A 58 -30.07 4.46 -6.90
CA GLU A 58 -29.69 5.34 -5.78
C GLU A 58 -29.50 6.80 -6.23
N VAL A 59 -28.93 7.02 -7.42
CA VAL A 59 -28.74 8.37 -7.98
C VAL A 59 -30.06 9.05 -8.36
N SER A 60 -31.09 8.28 -8.71
CA SER A 60 -32.41 8.83 -9.07
C SER A 60 -33.27 9.20 -7.85
N GLU A 61 -33.01 8.61 -6.68
CA GLU A 61 -33.83 8.81 -5.48
C GLU A 61 -33.26 9.86 -4.50
N GLU A 62 -31.93 10.07 -4.46
CA GLU A 62 -31.29 10.93 -3.45
C GLU A 62 -30.88 12.33 -3.91
N THR A 63 -31.02 12.72 -5.18
CA THR A 63 -30.35 13.95 -5.62
C THR A 63 -31.23 15.04 -6.21
N SER A 64 -31.52 16.01 -5.37
CA SER A 64 -31.46 17.44 -5.75
C SER A 64 -30.00 17.97 -5.80
N ASP A 65 -28.98 17.18 -5.40
CA ASP A 65 -27.56 17.55 -5.41
C ASP A 65 -26.83 16.91 -6.61
N ASN A 66 -26.74 17.68 -7.69
CA ASN A 66 -26.15 17.34 -8.98
C ASN A 66 -24.60 17.12 -8.93
N THR A 67 -24.01 16.93 -7.74
CA THR A 67 -22.54 16.86 -7.54
C THR A 67 -21.99 15.44 -7.50
N LYS A 68 -22.80 14.42 -7.23
CA LYS A 68 -22.35 13.01 -7.14
C LYS A 68 -22.39 12.33 -8.50
N ARG A 69 -21.22 12.00 -9.05
CA ARG A 69 -21.10 11.21 -10.28
C ARG A 69 -21.38 9.73 -10.02
N PRO A 70 -22.31 9.10 -10.73
CA PRO A 70 -22.63 7.67 -10.54
C PRO A 70 -21.46 6.74 -10.89
N ASP A 71 -20.61 7.14 -11.80
CA ASP A 71 -19.41 6.42 -12.26
C ASP A 71 -18.16 6.66 -11.41
N ALA A 72 -18.20 7.59 -10.47
CA ALA A 72 -17.05 7.91 -9.63
C ALA A 72 -16.59 6.73 -8.79
N VAL A 73 -15.29 6.44 -8.82
CA VAL A 73 -14.63 5.43 -8.00
C VAL A 73 -13.49 6.07 -7.25
N SER A 74 -13.67 6.29 -5.96
CA SER A 74 -12.62 6.90 -5.14
C SER A 74 -11.54 5.90 -4.76
N GLY A 75 -10.28 6.29 -4.98
CA GLY A 75 -9.13 5.48 -4.64
C GLY A 75 -7.93 6.28 -4.15
N ILE A 76 -7.01 5.59 -3.51
CA ILE A 76 -5.72 6.14 -3.06
C ILE A 76 -4.59 5.25 -3.59
N ILE A 77 -3.54 5.86 -4.15
CA ILE A 77 -2.31 5.16 -4.54
C ILE A 77 -1.16 5.76 -3.74
N TYR A 78 -0.57 4.96 -2.87
CA TYR A 78 0.62 5.35 -2.11
C TYR A 78 1.89 5.07 -2.89
N VAL A 79 2.73 6.10 -3.01
CA VAL A 79 4.04 6.04 -3.69
C VAL A 79 5.15 6.51 -2.75
N PRO A 80 6.41 6.08 -2.95
CA PRO A 80 7.50 6.38 -2.01
C PRO A 80 8.03 7.81 -2.09
N TYR A 81 7.94 8.46 -3.27
CA TYR A 81 8.55 9.77 -3.51
C TYR A 81 7.53 10.79 -4.03
N ARG A 82 7.83 12.09 -3.80
CA ARG A 82 6.99 13.19 -4.28
C ARG A 82 6.91 13.22 -5.80
N LEU A 83 8.05 13.04 -6.47
CA LEU A 83 8.11 12.99 -7.93
C LEU A 83 7.24 11.87 -8.51
N ASP A 84 7.18 10.72 -7.83
CA ASP A 84 6.32 9.61 -8.26
C ASP A 84 4.83 10.00 -8.19
N CYS A 85 4.43 10.88 -7.25
CA CYS A 85 3.05 11.37 -7.20
C CYS A 85 2.71 12.13 -8.49
N ASP A 86 3.58 13.04 -8.90
CA ASP A 86 3.37 13.88 -10.08
C ASP A 86 3.40 13.05 -11.36
N VAL A 87 4.40 12.20 -11.51
CA VAL A 87 4.57 11.34 -12.70
C VAL A 87 3.41 10.36 -12.85
N LEU A 88 3.06 9.63 -11.78
CA LEU A 88 2.02 8.62 -11.87
C LEU A 88 0.64 9.24 -12.06
N SER A 89 0.32 10.36 -11.37
CA SER A 89 -0.95 11.06 -11.57
C SER A 89 -1.08 11.63 -12.98
N SER A 90 0.02 12.12 -13.59
CA SER A 90 0.02 12.59 -14.97
C SER A 90 -0.25 11.45 -15.95
N LYS A 91 0.49 10.33 -15.82
CA LYS A 91 0.28 9.14 -16.65
C LYS A 91 -1.14 8.58 -16.55
N LEU A 92 -1.76 8.62 -15.37
CA LEU A 92 -3.16 8.19 -15.20
C LEU A 92 -4.12 9.12 -15.95
N ARG A 93 -3.92 10.44 -15.88
CA ARG A 93 -4.72 11.42 -16.64
C ARG A 93 -4.59 11.25 -18.15
N GLU A 94 -3.39 10.98 -18.66
CA GLU A 94 -3.15 10.65 -20.07
C GLU A 94 -3.98 9.43 -20.52
N ASN A 95 -4.22 8.48 -19.62
CA ASN A 95 -5.07 7.31 -19.83
C ASN A 95 -6.55 7.57 -19.46
N LYS A 96 -6.99 8.84 -19.37
CA LYS A 96 -8.36 9.26 -19.08
C LYS A 96 -8.88 8.81 -17.71
N ILE A 97 -7.97 8.58 -16.76
CA ILE A 97 -8.29 8.24 -15.37
C ILE A 97 -8.05 9.50 -14.53
N GLY A 98 -9.09 9.99 -13.86
CA GLY A 98 -9.01 11.18 -13.01
C GLY A 98 -8.10 10.94 -11.82
N ALA A 99 -6.93 11.62 -11.77
CA ALA A 99 -5.96 11.47 -10.70
C ALA A 99 -5.28 12.79 -10.35
N ALA A 100 -5.03 13.01 -9.06
CA ALA A 100 -4.33 14.17 -8.55
C ALA A 100 -3.18 13.76 -7.62
N ALA A 101 -2.05 14.50 -7.71
CA ALA A 101 -0.91 14.31 -6.83
C ALA A 101 -1.17 14.97 -5.47
N TYR A 102 -0.73 14.32 -4.38
CA TYR A 102 -0.76 14.88 -3.04
C TYR A 102 0.51 14.56 -2.27
N HIS A 103 1.31 15.57 -1.95
CA HIS A 103 2.55 15.42 -1.20
C HIS A 103 2.95 16.69 -0.45
N ALA A 104 3.89 16.59 0.46
CA ALA A 104 4.36 17.69 1.29
C ALA A 104 5.09 18.80 0.52
N GLY A 105 5.37 18.64 -0.78
CA GLY A 105 5.91 19.69 -1.65
C GLY A 105 4.86 20.67 -2.17
N LEU A 106 3.58 20.32 -2.12
CA LEU A 106 2.47 21.20 -2.45
C LEU A 106 2.25 22.22 -1.33
N SER A 107 1.79 23.41 -1.68
CA SER A 107 1.35 24.43 -0.73
C SER A 107 0.15 23.93 0.10
N THR A 108 -0.12 24.57 1.22
CA THR A 108 -1.29 24.22 2.05
C THR A 108 -2.59 24.38 1.28
N THR A 109 -2.70 25.44 0.47
CA THR A 109 -3.89 25.73 -0.36
C THR A 109 -4.11 24.62 -1.39
N GLU A 110 -3.07 24.25 -2.15
CA GLU A 110 -3.15 23.18 -3.15
C GLU A 110 -3.55 21.82 -2.52
N ARG A 111 -3.00 21.51 -1.34
CA ARG A 111 -3.35 20.30 -0.62
C ARG A 111 -4.81 20.28 -0.17
N THR A 112 -5.30 21.40 0.37
CA THR A 112 -6.69 21.53 0.80
C THR A 112 -7.62 21.40 -0.40
N GLU A 113 -7.37 22.14 -1.48
CA GLU A 113 -8.17 22.08 -2.70
C GLU A 113 -8.20 20.68 -3.31
N CYS A 114 -7.05 20.03 -3.41
CA CYS A 114 -6.96 18.65 -3.92
C CYS A 114 -7.77 17.68 -3.07
N GLN A 115 -7.67 17.79 -1.74
CA GLN A 115 -8.41 16.96 -0.81
C GLN A 115 -9.93 17.19 -0.89
N ASP A 116 -10.37 18.45 -0.91
CA ASP A 116 -11.79 18.82 -0.95
C ASP A 116 -12.43 18.32 -2.26
N ARG A 117 -11.76 18.52 -3.40
CA ARG A 117 -12.23 18.02 -4.69
C ARG A 117 -12.33 16.51 -4.74
N TRP A 118 -11.37 15.79 -4.15
CA TRP A 118 -11.41 14.35 -4.06
C TRP A 118 -12.52 13.85 -3.12
N ILE A 119 -12.72 14.51 -1.96
CA ILE A 119 -13.82 14.18 -1.04
C ILE A 119 -15.16 14.37 -1.74
N ALA A 120 -15.32 15.45 -2.49
CA ALA A 120 -16.52 15.75 -3.27
C ALA A 120 -16.69 14.86 -4.52
N SER A 121 -15.75 13.95 -4.81
CA SER A 121 -15.73 13.15 -6.05
C SER A 121 -15.81 14.00 -7.32
N ALA A 122 -15.16 15.17 -7.32
CA ALA A 122 -15.13 16.09 -8.44
C ALA A 122 -14.50 15.46 -9.69
N PRO A 123 -14.93 15.81 -10.91
CA PRO A 123 -14.34 15.31 -12.13
C PRO A 123 -12.82 15.50 -12.18
N GLY A 124 -12.08 14.43 -12.52
CA GLY A 124 -10.62 14.44 -12.55
C GLY A 124 -9.93 14.18 -11.21
N TYR A 125 -10.69 14.03 -10.12
CA TYR A 125 -10.19 13.76 -8.77
C TYR A 125 -10.69 12.44 -8.20
N ASP A 126 -10.76 11.41 -9.00
CA ASP A 126 -11.17 10.07 -8.56
C ASP A 126 -10.10 9.41 -7.68
N ILE A 127 -8.84 9.60 -8.03
CA ILE A 127 -7.70 8.96 -7.40
C ILE A 127 -6.75 10.01 -6.85
N ILE A 128 -6.35 9.85 -5.59
CA ILE A 128 -5.21 10.56 -5.01
C ILE A 128 -3.97 9.68 -5.13
N VAL A 129 -2.93 10.20 -5.80
CA VAL A 129 -1.59 9.62 -5.79
C VAL A 129 -0.76 10.37 -4.76
N ALA A 130 -0.39 9.70 -3.68
CA ALA A 130 0.18 10.38 -2.52
C ALA A 130 1.37 9.65 -1.91
N THR A 131 2.21 10.42 -1.21
CA THR A 131 3.13 9.87 -0.22
C THR A 131 2.41 9.61 1.10
N THR A 132 3.09 8.99 2.09
CA THR A 132 2.57 8.78 3.46
C THR A 132 2.10 10.08 4.16
N ALA A 133 2.39 11.26 3.57
CA ALA A 133 1.86 12.53 4.06
C ALA A 133 0.33 12.66 3.93
N PHE A 134 -0.28 11.89 3.04
CA PHE A 134 -1.73 11.80 2.87
C PHE A 134 -2.29 10.80 3.86
N GLY A 135 -2.61 11.25 5.06
CA GLY A 135 -3.01 10.30 6.08
C GLY A 135 -3.80 10.88 7.24
N MET A 136 -3.36 11.94 7.85
CA MET A 136 -4.03 12.51 9.01
C MET A 136 -5.25 13.33 8.59
N GLY A 137 -6.40 13.05 9.22
CA GLY A 137 -7.63 13.85 9.00
C GLY A 137 -8.44 13.50 7.75
N ILE A 138 -8.13 12.40 7.03
CA ILE A 138 -8.92 11.98 5.88
C ILE A 138 -10.06 11.08 6.34
N ASP A 139 -11.29 11.54 6.12
CA ASP A 139 -12.50 10.78 6.42
C ASP A 139 -13.43 10.71 5.21
N LYS A 140 -12.99 10.01 4.16
CA LYS A 140 -13.84 9.63 3.02
C LYS A 140 -14.26 8.18 3.21
N GLN A 141 -15.58 7.96 3.33
CA GLN A 141 -16.15 6.65 3.69
C GLN A 141 -16.08 5.65 2.54
N ASP A 142 -16.26 6.13 1.31
CA ASP A 142 -16.47 5.36 0.09
C ASP A 142 -15.20 5.10 -0.74
N VAL A 143 -14.03 5.04 -0.10
CA VAL A 143 -12.79 4.66 -0.78
C VAL A 143 -12.84 3.20 -1.20
N ARG A 144 -12.87 2.94 -2.51
CA ARG A 144 -13.05 1.58 -3.07
C ARG A 144 -11.76 0.80 -3.21
N PHE A 145 -10.62 1.47 -3.26
CA PHE A 145 -9.33 0.80 -3.25
C PHE A 145 -8.22 1.66 -2.64
N VAL A 146 -7.25 0.96 -2.07
CA VAL A 146 -5.95 1.51 -1.69
C VAL A 146 -4.88 0.66 -2.39
N VAL A 147 -4.00 1.32 -3.14
CA VAL A 147 -2.90 0.68 -3.83
C VAL A 147 -1.58 1.15 -3.22
N HIS A 148 -0.72 0.24 -2.82
CA HIS A 148 0.67 0.53 -2.50
C HIS A 148 1.52 0.23 -3.74
N TRP A 149 2.05 1.28 -4.36
CA TRP A 149 2.88 1.19 -5.57
C TRP A 149 4.22 0.52 -5.32
N SER A 150 4.71 0.60 -4.10
CA SER A 150 5.90 -0.09 -3.59
C SER A 150 5.71 -0.46 -2.13
N LEU A 151 6.65 -1.23 -1.59
CA LEU A 151 6.59 -1.72 -0.22
C LEU A 151 6.64 -0.56 0.79
N PRO A 152 5.67 -0.44 1.71
CA PRO A 152 5.72 0.50 2.83
C PRO A 152 6.89 0.21 3.78
N LYS A 153 7.23 1.20 4.61
CA LYS A 153 8.37 1.10 5.55
C LYS A 153 8.08 0.27 6.79
N SER A 154 6.82 -0.06 7.07
CA SER A 154 6.41 -0.84 8.23
C SER A 154 5.06 -1.52 8.00
N PHE A 155 4.78 -2.56 8.75
CA PHE A 155 3.49 -3.27 8.68
C PHE A 155 2.35 -2.42 9.21
N GLU A 156 2.60 -1.69 10.29
CA GLU A 156 1.62 -0.77 10.90
C GLU A 156 1.24 0.33 9.90
N GLY A 157 2.23 0.89 9.20
CA GLY A 157 1.99 1.88 8.13
C GLY A 157 1.12 1.32 7.02
N TYR A 158 1.48 0.13 6.50
CA TYR A 158 0.67 -0.59 5.52
C TYR A 158 -0.78 -0.77 5.98
N TYR A 159 -0.96 -1.27 7.20
CA TYR A 159 -2.29 -1.54 7.77
C TYR A 159 -3.12 -0.27 7.93
N GLN A 160 -2.52 0.80 8.44
CA GLN A 160 -3.20 2.11 8.60
C GLN A 160 -3.61 2.73 7.27
N GLU A 161 -2.74 2.62 6.26
CA GLU A 161 -3.00 3.13 4.92
C GLU A 161 -4.07 2.30 4.20
N ALA A 162 -3.95 0.97 4.22
CA ALA A 162 -4.96 0.05 3.69
C ALA A 162 -6.32 0.20 4.39
N GLY A 163 -6.31 0.46 5.70
CA GLY A 163 -7.50 0.69 6.53
C GLY A 163 -8.33 1.92 6.16
N ARG A 164 -7.85 2.78 5.24
CA ARG A 164 -8.62 3.91 4.69
C ARG A 164 -9.68 3.46 3.70
N ALA A 165 -9.53 2.28 3.12
CA ALA A 165 -10.51 1.70 2.22
C ALA A 165 -11.78 1.22 2.96
N GLY A 166 -12.93 1.34 2.33
CA GLY A 166 -14.19 0.72 2.72
C GLY A 166 -14.68 1.05 4.14
N ARG A 167 -14.57 2.29 4.58
CA ARG A 167 -15.05 2.71 5.92
C ARG A 167 -16.56 2.63 6.05
N ASP A 168 -17.27 2.68 4.94
CA ASP A 168 -18.72 2.49 4.85
C ASP A 168 -19.17 1.01 4.98
N GLY A 169 -18.24 0.08 5.16
CA GLY A 169 -18.53 -1.35 5.27
C GLY A 169 -18.65 -2.08 3.93
N TRP A 170 -18.69 -1.37 2.81
CA TRP A 170 -18.71 -2.00 1.49
C TRP A 170 -17.34 -2.55 1.11
N PHE A 171 -17.35 -3.54 0.20
CA PHE A 171 -16.12 -4.16 -0.29
C PHE A 171 -15.16 -3.13 -0.89
N ALA A 172 -13.90 -3.22 -0.47
CA ALA A 172 -12.83 -2.40 -0.99
C ALA A 172 -11.55 -3.24 -1.15
N ARG A 173 -10.72 -2.90 -2.13
CA ARG A 173 -9.49 -3.64 -2.45
C ARG A 173 -8.27 -2.95 -1.88
N CYS A 174 -7.40 -3.73 -1.25
CA CYS A 174 -6.08 -3.31 -0.76
C CYS A 174 -5.03 -4.08 -1.57
N LEU A 175 -4.46 -3.40 -2.56
CA LEU A 175 -3.47 -3.95 -3.48
C LEU A 175 -2.07 -3.49 -3.07
N LEU A 176 -1.12 -4.41 -2.99
CA LEU A 176 0.28 -4.09 -2.75
C LEU A 176 1.15 -4.68 -3.87
N PHE A 177 1.86 -3.82 -4.61
CA PHE A 177 2.88 -4.25 -5.53
C PHE A 177 4.16 -4.59 -4.77
N TYR A 178 4.69 -5.77 -5.02
CA TYR A 178 5.88 -6.29 -4.37
C TYR A 178 6.93 -6.72 -5.37
N SER A 179 8.15 -6.25 -5.17
CA SER A 179 9.37 -6.76 -5.79
C SER A 179 10.46 -6.93 -4.72
N ARG A 180 11.40 -7.84 -4.95
CA ARG A 180 12.56 -8.01 -4.06
C ARG A 180 13.47 -6.79 -4.10
N GLU A 181 13.62 -6.16 -5.27
CA GLU A 181 14.36 -4.91 -5.41
C GLU A 181 13.78 -3.77 -4.55
N ASP A 182 12.46 -3.56 -4.59
CA ASP A 182 11.82 -2.56 -3.73
C ASP A 182 12.03 -2.89 -2.25
N ARG A 183 11.90 -4.17 -1.86
CA ARG A 183 12.20 -4.66 -0.52
C ARG A 183 13.63 -4.29 -0.10
N ASP A 184 14.61 -4.59 -0.93
CA ASP A 184 16.03 -4.37 -0.61
C ASP A 184 16.37 -2.87 -0.58
N ARG A 185 15.75 -2.09 -1.49
CA ARG A 185 15.88 -0.62 -1.51
C ARG A 185 15.34 0.00 -0.23
N VAL A 186 14.14 -0.40 0.21
CA VAL A 186 13.53 0.10 1.45
C VAL A 186 14.32 -0.38 2.67
N GLY A 187 14.75 -1.65 2.70
CA GLY A 187 15.58 -2.22 3.76
C GLY A 187 16.89 -1.47 3.94
N ARG A 188 17.61 -1.19 2.84
CA ARG A 188 18.84 -0.37 2.87
C ARG A 188 18.62 1.04 3.43
N ARG A 189 17.47 1.66 3.15
CA ARG A 189 17.14 2.99 3.72
C ARG A 189 16.89 2.91 5.22
N ILE A 190 16.12 1.93 5.67
CA ILE A 190 15.90 1.71 7.11
C ILE A 190 17.25 1.50 7.82
N SER A 191 18.15 0.67 7.25
CA SER A 191 19.47 0.42 7.81
C SER A 191 20.36 1.68 7.84
N LYS A 192 20.30 2.53 6.80
CA LYS A 192 21.02 3.81 6.78
C LYS A 192 20.48 4.79 7.82
N ASP A 193 19.18 4.86 8.01
CA ASP A 193 18.56 5.70 9.04
C ASP A 193 19.02 5.25 10.44
N ILE A 194 19.21 3.94 10.64
CA ILE A 194 19.78 3.36 11.86
C ILE A 194 21.26 3.77 12.03
N GLY A 195 22.08 3.60 10.98
CA GLY A 195 23.52 3.91 11.02
C GLY A 195 23.81 5.38 11.29
N ASN A 196 23.13 6.29 10.61
CA ASN A 196 23.28 7.73 10.79
C ASN A 196 22.87 8.20 12.20
N SER A 197 21.95 7.50 12.83
CA SER A 197 21.49 7.79 14.18
C SER A 197 22.52 7.38 15.24
N ASN A 198 23.29 6.32 15.01
CA ASN A 198 24.36 5.87 15.90
C ASN A 198 25.58 6.80 15.84
N GLY A 199 25.90 7.39 14.67
CA GLY A 199 26.99 8.34 14.49
C GLY A 199 26.83 9.66 15.28
N HIS A 200 25.61 10.09 15.56
CA HIS A 200 25.33 11.30 16.36
C HIS A 200 25.16 11.02 17.86
N ALA A 201 25.15 9.75 18.29
CA ALA A 201 24.96 9.36 19.69
C ALA A 201 26.27 9.06 20.45
N ILE A 202 27.42 9.13 19.78
CA ILE A 202 28.72 8.92 20.40
C ILE A 202 29.13 10.12 21.31
N GLY A 203 28.32 10.40 22.30
CA GLY A 203 28.59 11.48 23.24
C GLY A 203 27.54 11.69 24.32
N LYS A 204 26.38 11.09 24.19
CA LYS A 204 25.29 11.20 25.18
C LYS A 204 24.73 9.81 25.49
N GLY A 205 25.50 9.04 26.30
CA GLY A 205 24.99 7.81 26.91
C GLY A 205 23.88 8.16 27.91
N GLY A 206 22.61 8.04 27.44
CA GLY A 206 21.45 8.29 28.27
C GLY A 206 20.25 7.45 27.82
N GLN A 207 19.16 7.47 28.57
CA GLN A 207 17.91 6.75 28.29
C GLN A 207 17.39 7.02 26.86
N ALA A 208 17.51 8.26 26.37
CA ALA A 208 17.10 8.66 25.02
C ALA A 208 17.82 7.90 23.89
N ALA A 209 19.09 7.51 24.08
CA ALA A 209 19.83 6.71 23.09
C ALA A 209 19.30 5.28 23.03
N LYS A 210 19.03 4.68 24.19
CA LYS A 210 18.45 3.33 24.30
C LYS A 210 17.03 3.27 23.72
N ASP A 211 16.19 4.26 24.01
CA ASP A 211 14.83 4.34 23.49
C ASP A 211 14.83 4.45 21.96
N LYS A 212 15.79 5.20 21.40
CA LYS A 212 15.98 5.33 19.96
C LYS A 212 16.42 4.02 19.31
N GLU A 213 17.34 3.29 19.95
CA GLU A 213 17.79 1.98 19.48
C GLU A 213 16.63 0.96 19.46
N ILE A 214 15.84 0.91 20.53
CA ILE A 214 14.63 0.06 20.62
C ILE A 214 13.64 0.42 19.50
N GLN A 215 13.39 1.70 19.27
CA GLN A 215 12.48 2.16 18.21
C GLN A 215 12.96 1.76 16.82
N MET A 216 14.27 1.83 16.57
CA MET A 216 14.87 1.44 15.29
C MET A 216 14.80 -0.06 15.05
N LYS A 217 15.09 -0.86 16.08
CA LYS A 217 14.95 -2.31 16.02
C LYS A 217 13.51 -2.71 15.72
N SER A 218 12.54 -2.11 16.43
CA SER A 218 11.12 -2.33 16.19
C SER A 218 10.71 -2.00 14.75
N ARG A 219 11.23 -0.91 14.15
CA ARG A 219 10.98 -0.57 12.74
C ARG A 219 11.53 -1.62 11.78
N ALA A 220 12.74 -2.13 12.03
CA ALA A 220 13.34 -3.17 11.21
C ALA A 220 12.54 -4.48 11.29
N GLU A 221 12.12 -4.87 12.49
CA GLU A 221 11.30 -6.05 12.73
C GLU A 221 9.93 -5.94 12.04
N SER A 222 9.28 -4.78 12.15
CA SER A 222 8.01 -4.51 11.48
C SER A 222 8.14 -4.57 9.94
N PHE A 223 9.22 -4.01 9.38
CA PHE A 223 9.49 -4.10 7.95
C PHE A 223 9.72 -5.55 7.49
N GLN A 224 10.51 -6.32 8.24
CA GLN A 224 10.74 -7.74 7.95
C GLN A 224 9.44 -8.55 8.01
N ALA A 225 8.58 -8.26 8.98
CA ALA A 225 7.26 -8.90 9.07
C ALA A 225 6.39 -8.58 7.85
N LEU A 226 6.42 -7.33 7.36
CA LEU A 226 5.72 -6.94 6.13
C LEU A 226 6.28 -7.64 4.89
N ALA A 227 7.61 -7.72 4.76
CA ALA A 227 8.24 -8.45 3.66
C ALA A 227 7.85 -9.93 3.68
N LYS A 228 7.88 -10.57 4.85
CA LYS A 228 7.41 -11.94 5.04
C LYS A 228 5.94 -12.10 4.65
N TYR A 229 5.07 -11.18 5.09
CA TYR A 229 3.66 -11.15 4.71
C TYR A 229 3.48 -11.11 3.18
N CYS A 230 4.26 -10.29 2.48
CA CYS A 230 4.19 -10.22 1.03
C CYS A 230 4.63 -11.52 0.36
N GLU A 231 5.70 -12.14 0.83
CA GLU A 231 6.25 -13.36 0.23
C GLU A 231 5.47 -14.64 0.58
N GLN A 232 4.62 -14.58 1.58
CA GLN A 232 3.84 -15.72 2.06
C GLN A 232 2.76 -16.12 1.04
N THR A 233 2.68 -17.41 0.69
CA THR A 233 1.75 -17.97 -0.31
C THR A 233 0.97 -19.18 0.21
N ASP A 234 1.02 -19.41 1.51
CA ASP A 234 0.48 -20.60 2.19
C ASP A 234 -0.51 -20.25 3.31
N ARG A 235 -0.83 -18.96 3.46
CA ARG A 235 -1.67 -18.49 4.57
C ARG A 235 -2.59 -17.34 4.17
N CYS A 236 -3.75 -17.28 4.79
CA CYS A 236 -4.71 -16.19 4.65
C CYS A 236 -4.10 -14.84 5.10
N ARG A 237 -4.27 -13.79 4.27
CA ARG A 237 -3.76 -12.45 4.56
C ARG A 237 -4.35 -11.83 5.83
N HIS A 238 -5.63 -12.05 6.09
CA HIS A 238 -6.27 -11.56 7.31
C HIS A 238 -5.70 -12.24 8.57
N MET A 239 -5.43 -13.54 8.50
CA MET A 239 -4.78 -14.25 9.62
C MET A 239 -3.38 -13.69 9.88
N ALA A 240 -2.59 -13.46 8.84
CA ALA A 240 -1.25 -12.91 8.97
C ALA A 240 -1.26 -11.48 9.57
N ILE A 241 -2.23 -10.64 9.18
CA ILE A 241 -2.43 -9.31 9.76
C ILE A 241 -2.81 -9.41 11.24
N GLY A 242 -3.82 -10.20 11.59
CA GLY A 242 -4.27 -10.31 12.96
C GLY A 242 -3.20 -10.86 13.89
N GLU A 243 -2.43 -11.86 13.44
CA GLU A 243 -1.30 -12.40 14.20
C GLU A 243 -0.23 -11.36 14.46
N PHE A 244 0.12 -10.54 13.46
CA PHE A 244 1.09 -9.45 13.62
C PHE A 244 0.64 -8.47 14.72
N PHE A 245 -0.65 -8.17 14.80
CA PHE A 245 -1.21 -7.30 15.85
C PHE A 245 -1.56 -8.03 17.15
N GLY A 246 -1.16 -9.30 17.31
CA GLY A 246 -1.33 -10.08 18.55
C GLY A 246 -2.74 -10.63 18.77
N GLU A 247 -3.58 -10.67 17.75
CA GLU A 247 -4.90 -11.29 17.80
C GLU A 247 -4.75 -12.83 17.82
N LYS A 248 -5.26 -13.48 18.88
CA LYS A 248 -5.01 -14.92 19.14
C LYS A 248 -5.84 -15.87 18.28
N GLU A 249 -7.05 -15.47 17.90
CA GLU A 249 -8.01 -16.32 17.19
C GLU A 249 -8.55 -15.65 15.94
N VAL A 250 -7.69 -15.49 14.94
CA VAL A 250 -8.10 -14.95 13.64
C VAL A 250 -8.56 -16.08 12.74
N LYS A 251 -9.82 -16.06 12.33
CA LYS A 251 -10.34 -17.00 11.34
C LYS A 251 -9.93 -16.57 9.93
N ALA A 252 -9.70 -17.56 9.06
CA ALA A 252 -9.49 -17.29 7.65
C ALA A 252 -10.67 -16.51 7.07
N CYS A 253 -10.38 -15.63 6.11
CA CYS A 253 -11.41 -14.86 5.43
C CYS A 253 -12.18 -15.76 4.45
N ASP A 254 -13.44 -15.40 4.19
CA ASP A 254 -14.24 -16.03 3.17
C ASP A 254 -13.92 -15.38 1.80
N ARG A 255 -12.84 -15.88 1.13
CA ARG A 255 -12.39 -15.42 -0.19
C ARG A 255 -12.13 -13.91 -0.31
N ALA A 256 -11.79 -13.25 0.79
CA ALA A 256 -11.43 -11.82 0.81
C ALA A 256 -9.89 -11.60 0.83
N CYS A 257 -9.11 -12.52 0.25
CA CYS A 257 -7.69 -12.29 -0.03
C CYS A 257 -7.21 -13.19 -1.17
N ASP A 258 -6.07 -12.83 -1.76
CA ASP A 258 -5.45 -13.57 -2.86
C ASP A 258 -5.24 -15.06 -2.53
N PHE A 259 -4.71 -15.38 -1.35
CA PHE A 259 -4.51 -16.77 -0.94
C PHE A 259 -5.82 -17.57 -0.86
N CYS A 260 -6.86 -17.02 -0.21
CA CYS A 260 -8.14 -17.72 -0.08
C CYS A 260 -8.93 -17.83 -1.41
N MET A 261 -8.62 -16.95 -2.39
CA MET A 261 -9.21 -17.00 -3.73
C MET A 261 -8.46 -17.94 -4.67
N GLU A 262 -7.13 -17.91 -4.67
CA GLU A 262 -6.28 -18.58 -5.66
C GLU A 262 -5.66 -19.90 -5.16
N GLY A 263 -5.50 -20.06 -3.83
CA GLY A 263 -4.87 -21.26 -3.25
C GLY A 263 -3.46 -21.49 -3.81
N GLU A 264 -3.22 -22.67 -4.34
CA GLU A 264 -1.93 -23.03 -4.95
C GLU A 264 -1.54 -22.19 -6.17
N GLY A 265 -2.52 -21.58 -6.85
CA GLY A 265 -2.27 -20.65 -7.96
C GLY A 265 -1.45 -19.44 -7.56
N LEU A 266 -1.55 -19.01 -6.29
CA LEU A 266 -0.76 -17.89 -5.76
C LEU A 266 0.75 -18.17 -5.78
N LYS A 267 1.17 -19.42 -5.54
CA LYS A 267 2.60 -19.81 -5.64
C LYS A 267 3.12 -19.66 -7.07
N LYS A 268 2.31 -20.07 -8.06
CA LYS A 268 2.66 -19.91 -9.47
C LYS A 268 2.75 -18.43 -9.81
N ARG A 269 1.76 -17.61 -9.43
CA ARG A 269 1.75 -16.16 -9.68
C ARG A 269 2.96 -15.46 -9.05
N LYS A 270 3.38 -15.85 -7.84
CA LYS A 270 4.60 -15.34 -7.19
C LYS A 270 5.84 -15.67 -8.03
N ARG A 271 6.01 -16.93 -8.40
CA ARG A 271 7.16 -17.38 -9.20
C ARG A 271 7.23 -16.64 -10.52
N ASP A 272 6.12 -16.57 -11.25
CA ASP A 272 6.08 -15.97 -12.58
C ASP A 272 6.31 -14.44 -12.51
N GLY A 273 5.80 -13.77 -11.46
CA GLY A 273 5.96 -12.33 -11.26
C GLY A 273 7.35 -11.90 -10.77
N LEU A 274 8.15 -12.81 -10.21
CA LEU A 274 9.52 -12.55 -9.75
C LEU A 274 10.60 -13.24 -10.61
N ALA A 275 10.21 -13.89 -11.70
CA ALA A 275 11.13 -14.71 -12.51
C ALA A 275 12.29 -13.89 -13.13
N SER A 276 12.01 -12.67 -13.57
CA SER A 276 13.04 -11.79 -14.13
C SER A 276 14.05 -11.28 -13.10
N GLU A 277 13.67 -11.17 -11.82
CA GLU A 277 14.58 -10.77 -10.75
C GLU A 277 15.61 -11.87 -10.41
N GLU A 278 15.22 -13.13 -10.50
CA GLU A 278 16.14 -14.26 -10.27
C GLU A 278 17.24 -14.31 -11.33
N TRP A 279 16.93 -13.91 -12.55
CA TRP A 279 17.89 -13.90 -13.66
C TRP A 279 18.92 -12.77 -13.51
N VAL A 280 18.52 -11.59 -13.08
CA VAL A 280 19.40 -10.42 -12.85
C VAL A 280 20.33 -10.67 -11.65
N SER A 281 19.84 -11.26 -10.56
CA SER A 281 20.66 -11.60 -9.40
C SER A 281 21.78 -12.57 -9.75
N THR A 282 21.49 -13.63 -10.53
CA THR A 282 22.50 -14.59 -10.98
C THR A 282 23.51 -14.02 -11.98
N GLN A 283 23.16 -12.98 -12.72
CA GLN A 283 24.12 -12.28 -13.62
C GLN A 283 25.04 -11.35 -12.85
N MET A 284 24.54 -10.61 -11.85
CA MET A 284 25.36 -9.77 -10.97
C MET A 284 26.37 -10.60 -10.18
N GLU A 285 25.97 -11.73 -9.60
CA GLU A 285 26.89 -12.64 -8.91
C GLU A 285 27.97 -13.20 -9.85
N ARG A 286 27.67 -13.41 -11.14
CA ARG A 286 28.66 -13.84 -12.15
C ARG A 286 29.59 -12.70 -12.58
N SER A 287 29.12 -11.44 -12.68
CA SER A 287 29.99 -10.32 -13.04
C SER A 287 30.99 -9.98 -11.93
N ASP A 288 30.61 -10.13 -10.66
CA ASP A 288 31.51 -9.92 -9.53
C ASP A 288 32.58 -11.04 -9.41
N PHE A 289 32.30 -12.23 -9.97
CA PHE A 289 33.24 -13.35 -9.96
C PHE A 289 34.30 -13.31 -11.08
N TYR A 290 34.05 -12.57 -12.16
CA TYR A 290 34.96 -12.43 -13.30
C TYR A 290 35.71 -11.08 -13.33
N GLY A 291 35.50 -10.20 -12.35
CA GLY A 291 36.11 -8.87 -12.30
C GLY A 291 37.54 -8.80 -11.75
N ASP A 292 38.08 -9.85 -11.14
CA ASP A 292 39.37 -9.83 -10.43
C ASP A 292 40.53 -10.54 -11.17
N GLU A 293 40.43 -10.80 -12.45
CA GLU A 293 41.50 -11.52 -13.21
C GLU A 293 42.18 -10.71 -14.32
N TYR A 294 42.09 -9.39 -14.32
CA TYR A 294 42.95 -8.55 -15.21
C TYR A 294 43.34 -7.24 -14.52
N ASP A 295 44.43 -7.31 -13.69
CA ASP A 295 45.44 -6.27 -13.50
C ASP A 295 46.78 -6.92 -13.17
#